data_8274742b9d36368711b5bb71421c29bb
#
_entry.id   8274742b9d36368711b5bb71421c29bb
#
_cell.length_a   1.000
_cell.length_b   1.000
_cell.length_c   1.000
_cell.angle_alpha   90.00
_cell.angle_beta   90.00
_cell.angle_gamma   90.00
#
_symmetry.space_group_name_H-M   'P 1'
#
loop_
_entity.id
_entity.type
_entity.pdbx_description
1 polymer ?
#
loop_
_entity_poly.entity_id
_entity_poly.type
_entity_poly.pdbx_seq_one_letter_code
_entity_poly.pdbx_strand_id
1 'polypeptide(L)'
;MNRTLLFISFFFILTLVSCQPSKNNNGKRQNEVELVAEKQLVFPLDEQTYYLSKSMFQFEENGKEYLHFENTRKSLYDIVIFDIENQQIAKRIPLHKTGPNGLPTVYGSRPSPDSEQILISQNNIGRL
;
A
#
# COMPACT_ATOMS: atom_id res chain seq x y z
N MET A 1 30.02 -51.37 -46.40
CA MET A 1 29.33 -50.60 -45.35
C MET A 1 30.01 -49.25 -45.25
N ASN A 2 29.35 -48.18 -45.74
CA ASN A 2 30.03 -46.88 -45.97
C ASN A 2 30.34 -46.18 -44.66
N ARG A 3 31.63 -45.90 -44.46
CA ARG A 3 32.16 -45.20 -43.26
C ARG A 3 31.50 -43.84 -43.04
N THR A 4 31.08 -43.20 -44.10
CA THR A 4 30.33 -41.92 -44.06
C THR A 4 28.95 -42.02 -43.43
N LEU A 5 28.27 -43.12 -43.58
CA LEU A 5 26.94 -43.36 -43.01
C LEU A 5 27.00 -43.56 -41.48
N LEU A 6 28.10 -44.15 -41.00
CA LEU A 6 28.38 -44.32 -39.57
C LEU A 6 28.62 -42.97 -38.85
N PHE A 7 29.32 -42.03 -39.50
CA PHE A 7 29.58 -40.70 -38.95
C PHE A 7 28.30 -39.84 -38.87
N ILE A 8 27.44 -39.94 -39.86
CA ILE A 8 26.15 -39.19 -39.87
C ILE A 8 25.22 -39.73 -38.77
N SER A 9 25.19 -41.05 -38.57
CA SER A 9 24.37 -41.65 -37.51
C SER A 9 24.87 -41.26 -36.12
N PHE A 10 26.20 -41.19 -35.92
CA PHE A 10 26.75 -40.80 -34.63
C PHE A 10 26.52 -39.31 -34.29
N PHE A 11 26.53 -38.46 -35.31
CA PHE A 11 26.23 -37.01 -35.12
C PHE A 11 24.79 -36.75 -34.77
N PHE A 12 23.86 -37.58 -35.28
CA PHE A 12 22.43 -37.44 -34.97
C PHE A 12 22.07 -37.89 -33.56
N ILE A 13 22.81 -38.81 -32.98
CA ILE A 13 22.60 -39.28 -31.58
C ILE A 13 23.11 -38.25 -30.56
N LEU A 14 24.16 -37.47 -30.90
CA LEU A 14 24.69 -36.42 -30.02
C LEU A 14 23.77 -35.23 -29.87
N THR A 15 22.88 -34.96 -30.82
CA THR A 15 21.93 -33.81 -30.74
C THR A 15 20.72 -34.10 -29.83
N LEU A 16 20.44 -35.36 -29.53
CA LEU A 16 19.28 -35.74 -28.72
C LEU A 16 19.53 -35.67 -27.19
N VAL A 17 20.78 -35.48 -26.77
CA VAL A 17 21.14 -35.46 -25.34
C VAL A 17 21.12 -34.04 -24.76
N SER A 18 20.88 -33.00 -25.60
CA SER A 18 21.00 -31.59 -25.18
C SER A 18 19.72 -31.00 -24.59
N CYS A 19 18.65 -31.79 -24.42
CA CYS A 19 17.47 -31.31 -23.68
C CYS A 19 17.36 -32.01 -22.33
N GLN A 20 18.23 -31.65 -21.41
CA GLN A 20 17.92 -31.86 -19.99
C GLN A 20 16.90 -30.79 -19.60
N PRO A 21 15.68 -31.17 -19.16
CA PRO A 21 14.80 -30.21 -18.52
C PRO A 21 15.56 -29.69 -17.30
N SER A 22 15.85 -28.39 -17.31
CA SER A 22 16.34 -27.67 -16.14
C SER A 22 15.40 -28.07 -14.99
N LYS A 23 15.87 -28.92 -14.09
CA LYS A 23 15.24 -29.06 -12.78
C LYS A 23 15.23 -27.66 -12.22
N ASN A 24 14.05 -27.01 -12.31
CA ASN A 24 13.75 -25.89 -11.43
C ASN A 24 14.01 -26.42 -10.02
N ASN A 25 15.22 -26.24 -9.55
CA ASN A 25 15.47 -26.14 -8.13
C ASN A 25 14.61 -24.92 -7.72
N ASN A 26 13.36 -25.18 -7.37
CA ASN A 26 12.63 -24.33 -6.46
C ASN A 26 13.52 -24.29 -5.21
N GLY A 27 14.56 -23.46 -5.29
CA GLY A 27 15.31 -23.07 -4.13
C GLY A 27 14.23 -22.59 -3.18
N LYS A 28 13.96 -23.37 -2.15
CA LYS A 28 13.22 -22.89 -1.00
C LYS A 28 13.79 -21.53 -0.73
N ARG A 29 12.99 -20.48 -1.01
CA ARG A 29 13.31 -19.15 -0.54
C ARG A 29 13.40 -19.31 0.96
N GLN A 30 14.61 -19.36 1.48
CA GLN A 30 14.88 -19.57 2.91
C GLN A 30 14.33 -18.47 3.81
N ASN A 31 13.63 -17.50 3.21
CA ASN A 31 12.99 -16.38 3.89
C ASN A 31 11.55 -16.20 3.35
N GLU A 32 10.74 -17.25 3.40
CA GLU A 32 9.32 -17.10 3.19
C GLU A 32 8.77 -16.42 4.44
N VAL A 33 8.45 -15.12 4.31
CA VAL A 33 7.83 -14.36 5.39
C VAL A 33 6.36 -14.70 5.38
N GLU A 34 5.90 -15.43 6.38
CA GLU A 34 4.49 -15.69 6.60
C GLU A 34 3.88 -14.51 7.37
N LEU A 35 2.86 -13.90 6.78
CA LEU A 35 2.09 -12.86 7.44
C LEU A 35 1.01 -13.53 8.29
N VAL A 36 1.16 -13.44 9.61
CA VAL A 36 0.18 -13.94 10.56
C VAL A 36 -0.61 -12.76 11.11
N ALA A 37 -1.94 -12.82 11.01
CA ALA A 37 -2.81 -11.83 11.63
C ALA A 37 -2.87 -12.07 13.14
N GLU A 38 -2.26 -11.19 13.92
CA GLU A 38 -2.24 -11.30 15.37
C GLU A 38 -3.50 -10.73 16.02
N LYS A 39 -4.03 -9.62 15.48
CA LYS A 39 -5.13 -8.89 16.08
C LYS A 39 -6.00 -8.24 15.02
N GLN A 40 -7.30 -8.30 15.24
CA GLN A 40 -8.29 -7.52 14.49
C GLN A 40 -8.73 -6.33 15.33
N LEU A 41 -8.64 -5.12 14.74
CA LEU A 41 -9.15 -3.90 15.34
C LEU A 41 -10.46 -3.52 14.66
N VAL A 42 -11.48 -3.19 15.44
CA VAL A 42 -12.79 -2.79 14.95
C VAL A 42 -13.10 -1.39 15.48
N PHE A 43 -13.26 -0.44 14.56
CA PHE A 43 -13.60 0.93 14.91
C PHE A 43 -15.06 1.21 14.55
N PRO A 44 -15.90 1.60 15.53
CA PRO A 44 -17.26 2.05 15.23
C PRO A 44 -17.20 3.36 14.44
N LEU A 45 -17.89 3.40 13.30
CA LEU A 45 -18.02 4.59 12.48
C LEU A 45 -19.27 5.35 12.90
N ASP A 46 -19.16 6.66 12.94
CA ASP A 46 -20.31 7.55 13.18
C ASP A 46 -21.07 7.87 11.88
N GLU A 47 -22.21 8.51 12.01
CA GLU A 47 -23.05 8.90 10.87
C GLU A 47 -22.40 9.95 9.95
N GLN A 48 -21.32 10.57 10.38
CA GLN A 48 -20.57 11.54 9.60
C GLN A 48 -19.46 10.90 8.76
N THR A 49 -19.15 9.63 9.00
CA THR A 49 -18.14 8.89 8.26
C THR A 49 -18.77 8.15 7.09
N TYR A 50 -18.54 8.63 5.88
CA TYR A 50 -19.13 8.07 4.66
C TYR A 50 -18.17 7.20 3.87
N TYR A 51 -16.98 7.70 3.66
CA TYR A 51 -15.98 7.02 2.86
C TYR A 51 -14.60 7.28 3.44
N LEU A 52 -14.02 6.26 4.01
CA LEU A 52 -12.63 6.28 4.41
C LEU A 52 -11.75 5.98 3.20
N SER A 53 -10.70 6.76 3.03
CA SER A 53 -9.71 6.53 1.99
C SER A 53 -9.05 5.16 2.16
N LYS A 54 -8.51 4.64 1.06
CA LYS A 54 -7.67 3.44 1.12
C LYS A 54 -6.30 3.71 1.76
N SER A 55 -5.92 4.98 1.82
CA SER A 55 -4.68 5.41 2.46
C SER A 55 -4.91 5.56 3.95
N MET A 56 -4.17 4.80 4.70
CA MET A 56 -4.16 4.80 6.15
C MET A 56 -2.74 5.03 6.63
N PHE A 57 -2.57 5.90 7.62
CA PHE A 57 -1.29 6.14 8.24
C PHE A 57 -1.40 5.90 9.74
N GLN A 58 -0.47 5.11 10.26
CA GLN A 58 -0.30 4.97 11.70
C GLN A 58 0.75 5.95 12.17
N PHE A 59 0.50 6.59 13.31
CA PHE A 59 1.45 7.48 13.96
C PHE A 59 1.30 7.41 15.48
N GLU A 60 2.32 7.85 16.19
CA GLU A 60 2.34 7.91 17.63
C GLU A 60 2.40 9.39 18.09
N GLU A 61 1.61 9.71 19.09
CA GLU A 61 1.63 11.03 19.74
C GLU A 61 1.48 10.85 21.25
N ASN A 62 2.44 11.37 22.02
CA ASN A 62 2.45 11.27 23.48
C ASN A 62 2.34 9.83 24.02
N GLY A 63 3.01 8.88 23.37
CA GLY A 63 2.99 7.46 23.73
C GLY A 63 1.70 6.72 23.42
N LYS A 64 0.81 7.30 22.61
CA LYS A 64 -0.43 6.68 22.11
C LYS A 64 -0.38 6.52 20.61
N GLU A 65 -0.90 5.40 20.15
CA GLU A 65 -0.97 5.09 18.73
C GLU A 65 -2.32 5.49 18.13
N TYR A 66 -2.25 6.08 16.95
CA TYR A 66 -3.40 6.57 16.20
C TYR A 66 -3.37 6.10 14.75
N LEU A 67 -4.57 6.00 14.16
CA LEU A 67 -4.75 5.80 12.72
C LEU A 67 -5.36 7.06 12.12
N HIS A 68 -4.74 7.52 11.05
CA HIS A 68 -5.19 8.67 10.25
C HIS A 68 -5.86 8.17 8.98
N PHE A 69 -7.08 8.64 8.74
CA PHE A 69 -7.84 8.39 7.53
C PHE A 69 -8.39 9.68 6.96
N GLU A 70 -8.61 9.67 5.67
CA GLU A 70 -9.35 10.71 4.97
C GLU A 70 -10.80 10.26 4.76
N ASN A 71 -11.74 11.10 5.16
CA ASN A 71 -13.16 10.90 4.94
C ASN A 71 -13.65 11.90 3.90
N THR A 72 -14.20 11.40 2.81
CA THR A 72 -14.66 12.22 1.71
C THR A 72 -16.18 12.16 1.59
N ARG A 73 -16.82 13.32 1.66
CA ARG A 73 -18.24 13.53 1.40
C ARG A 73 -18.38 14.55 0.27
N LYS A 74 -19.51 14.55 -0.43
CA LYS A 74 -19.80 15.39 -1.63
C LYS A 74 -19.22 16.82 -1.61
N SER A 75 -19.26 17.52 -0.47
CA SER A 75 -18.74 18.88 -0.31
C SER A 75 -17.81 19.06 0.89
N LEU A 76 -17.63 18.02 1.68
CA LEU A 76 -16.79 18.02 2.87
C LEU A 76 -15.66 17.04 2.68
N TYR A 77 -14.53 17.42 3.19
CA TYR A 77 -13.35 16.57 3.32
C TYR A 77 -12.86 16.73 4.75
N ASP A 78 -12.79 15.66 5.46
CA ASP A 78 -12.28 15.68 6.83
C ASP A 78 -11.21 14.61 7.03
N ILE A 79 -10.33 14.88 7.94
CA ILE A 79 -9.36 13.93 8.44
C ILE A 79 -9.96 13.33 9.71
N VAL A 80 -10.00 12.01 9.77
CA VAL A 80 -10.49 11.26 10.92
C VAL A 80 -9.32 10.55 11.57
N ILE A 81 -9.13 10.79 12.85
CA ILE A 81 -8.08 10.17 13.65
C ILE A 81 -8.73 9.23 14.65
N PHE A 82 -8.35 7.95 14.57
CA PHE A 82 -8.81 6.92 15.49
C PHE A 82 -7.74 6.63 16.53
N ASP A 83 -8.16 6.53 17.77
CA ASP A 83 -7.35 6.00 18.87
C ASP A 83 -7.35 4.47 18.80
N ILE A 84 -6.18 3.87 18.66
CA ILE A 84 -6.05 2.41 18.51
C ILE A 84 -6.37 1.69 19.81
N GLU A 85 -5.96 2.23 20.93
CA GLU A 85 -6.17 1.62 22.25
C GLU A 85 -7.65 1.57 22.62
N ASN A 86 -8.34 2.71 22.45
CA ASN A 86 -9.74 2.86 22.82
C ASN A 86 -10.70 2.48 21.69
N GLN A 87 -10.19 2.20 20.48
CA GLN A 87 -10.96 1.82 19.30
C GLN A 87 -12.11 2.80 18.98
N GLN A 88 -11.84 4.09 19.06
CA GLN A 88 -12.82 5.15 18.84
C GLN A 88 -12.25 6.32 18.05
N ILE A 89 -13.12 7.16 17.52
CA ILE A 89 -12.70 8.42 16.89
C ILE A 89 -12.18 9.36 17.99
N ALA A 90 -10.89 9.68 17.93
CA ALA A 90 -10.24 10.61 18.84
C ALA A 90 -10.44 12.06 18.37
N LYS A 91 -10.36 12.30 17.05
CA LYS A 91 -10.41 13.65 16.50
C LYS A 91 -10.94 13.63 15.08
N ARG A 92 -11.67 14.68 14.71
CA ARG A 92 -12.11 14.99 13.36
C ARG A 92 -11.68 16.40 13.00
N ILE A 93 -11.01 16.56 11.87
CA ILE A 93 -10.50 17.83 11.38
C ILE A 93 -11.18 18.14 10.06
N PRO A 94 -12.20 19.02 10.04
CA PRO A 94 -12.88 19.39 8.82
C PRO A 94 -11.98 20.29 7.96
N LEU A 95 -11.93 19.99 6.66
CA LEU A 95 -11.23 20.80 5.68
C LEU A 95 -12.26 21.45 4.74
N HIS A 96 -12.34 22.76 4.78
CA HIS A 96 -13.27 23.51 3.95
C HIS A 96 -12.72 23.69 2.54
N LYS A 97 -13.57 23.52 1.52
CA LYS A 97 -13.16 23.71 0.11
C LYS A 97 -13.09 25.18 -0.30
N THR A 98 -13.80 26.04 0.43
CA THR A 98 -13.95 27.47 0.12
C THR A 98 -13.63 28.32 1.34
N GLY A 99 -13.33 29.60 1.09
CA GLY A 99 -13.00 30.58 2.14
C GLY A 99 -11.51 30.95 2.14
N PRO A 100 -11.10 31.85 3.02
CA PRO A 100 -9.72 32.37 3.07
C PRO A 100 -8.66 31.27 3.30
N ASN A 101 -9.03 30.23 4.05
CA ASN A 101 -8.20 29.06 4.31
C ASN A 101 -8.75 27.80 3.61
N GLY A 102 -9.51 27.99 2.55
CA GLY A 102 -10.13 26.91 1.82
C GLY A 102 -9.10 26.08 1.05
N LEU A 103 -9.33 24.76 1.03
CA LEU A 103 -8.53 23.77 0.32
C LEU A 103 -9.39 23.21 -0.83
N PRO A 104 -9.42 23.84 -2.00
CA PRO A 104 -10.35 23.48 -3.08
C PRO A 104 -10.18 22.05 -3.57
N THR A 105 -8.97 21.54 -3.50
CA THR A 105 -8.67 20.17 -3.91
C THR A 105 -7.61 19.57 -2.96
N VAL A 106 -7.96 18.47 -2.32
CA VAL A 106 -7.03 17.69 -1.49
C VAL A 106 -6.79 16.37 -2.20
N TYR A 107 -5.54 16.04 -2.45
CA TYR A 107 -5.12 14.77 -3.06
C TYR A 107 -4.68 13.74 -2.05
N GLY A 108 -4.34 14.19 -0.86
CA GLY A 108 -3.95 13.33 0.23
C GLY A 108 -3.49 14.13 1.44
N SER A 109 -3.55 13.49 2.56
CA SER A 109 -3.05 14.02 3.83
C SER A 109 -2.28 12.95 4.58
N ARG A 110 -1.30 13.36 5.37
CA ARG A 110 -0.55 12.45 6.23
C ARG A 110 -0.07 13.19 7.48
N PRO A 111 0.07 12.50 8.61
CA PRO A 111 0.72 13.08 9.78
C PRO A 111 2.17 13.47 9.46
N SER A 112 2.63 14.57 10.03
CA SER A 112 4.05 14.89 10.03
C SER A 112 4.80 13.90 10.95
N PRO A 113 6.07 13.60 10.68
CA PRO A 113 6.88 12.80 11.60
C PRO A 113 6.94 13.37 13.02
N ASP A 114 6.78 14.66 13.16
CA ASP A 114 6.81 15.36 14.45
C ASP A 114 5.44 15.43 15.14
N SER A 115 4.44 14.73 14.60
CA SER A 115 3.05 14.56 15.09
C SER A 115 2.21 15.83 15.33
N GLU A 116 2.81 17.00 15.40
CA GLU A 116 2.08 18.26 15.63
C GLU A 116 1.40 18.86 14.41
N GLN A 117 1.74 18.37 13.21
CA GLN A 117 1.27 18.91 11.95
C GLN A 117 0.73 17.83 11.04
N ILE A 118 -0.21 18.21 10.19
CA ILE A 118 -0.71 17.38 9.12
C ILE A 118 -0.26 18.00 7.79
N LEU A 119 0.46 17.21 7.00
CA LEU A 119 0.88 17.59 5.66
C LEU A 119 -0.26 17.31 4.69
N ILE A 120 -0.71 18.34 3.97
CA ILE A 120 -1.79 18.23 2.98
C ILE A 120 -1.20 18.45 1.59
N SER A 121 -1.40 17.48 0.72
CA SER A 121 -1.01 17.55 -0.68
C SER A 121 -2.12 18.21 -1.50
N GLN A 122 -1.78 19.30 -2.17
CA GLN A 122 -2.63 19.98 -3.14
C GLN A 122 -1.94 20.01 -4.50
N ASN A 123 -2.70 19.81 -5.56
CA ASN A 123 -2.21 20.05 -6.91
C ASN A 123 -2.55 21.49 -7.29
N ASN A 124 -1.69 22.42 -6.95
CA ASN A 124 -1.72 23.75 -7.54
C ASN A 124 -1.09 23.64 -8.95
N ILE A 125 -1.89 23.25 -9.93
CA ILE A 125 -1.55 23.57 -11.31
C ILE A 125 -1.74 25.09 -11.43
N GLY A 126 -0.72 25.82 -11.02
CA GLY A 126 -0.64 27.24 -11.29
C GLY A 126 -0.65 27.40 -12.81
N ARG A 127 -1.73 27.91 -13.36
CA ARG A 127 -1.68 28.53 -14.67
C ARG A 127 -0.80 29.78 -14.50
N LEU A 128 0.42 29.69 -15.02
CA LEU A 128 1.22 30.86 -15.36
C LEU A 128 0.55 31.59 -16.52
#